data_6554672726e4d2c2d15d9226f1aeee22
#
_entry.id   6554672726e4d2c2d15d9226f1aeee22
#
_cell.length_a   1.000
_cell.length_b   1.000
_cell.length_c   1.000
_cell.angle_alpha   90.00
_cell.angle_beta   90.00
_cell.angle_gamma   90.00
#
_symmetry.space_group_name_H-M   'P 1'
#
loop_
_entity.id
_entity.type
_entity.pdbx_description
1 polymer ?
#
loop_
_entity_poly.entity_id
_entity_poly.type
_entity_poly.pdbx_seq_one_letter_code
_entity_poly.pdbx_strand_id
1 'polypeptide(L)'
;SENIVDDYHFVFTHTAFIDLQAKYGDQTGNFGLHPGGNASEMRKARYRGNVWGTDQGHGMLDAPALSTDQFLNGPFGAHYQKVLENVGADEFKWVVGRAIASIFPNLGLIHQQIRTWRPIAPDLTEVTIYPFDLKGAPDEFNQGMLHAQERFYAPSGHGAPDDVEMFASNQHGLDGRSVDWLLLERGVDTDEKQPDGDYRGQPSSEACQRSFWRQWRNLMSAGE
;
A
#
# COMPACT_ATOMS: atom_id res chain seq x y z
N SER A 1 0.52 -10.96 -2.24
CA SER A 1 0.70 -9.81 -3.16
C SER A 1 -0.53 -8.92 -3.21
N GLU A 2 -1.73 -9.44 -3.34
CA GLU A 2 -2.97 -8.66 -3.51
C GLU A 2 -3.19 -7.65 -2.38
N ASN A 3 -3.01 -8.05 -1.13
CA ASN A 3 -3.17 -7.17 0.03
C ASN A 3 -2.37 -5.86 -0.07
N ILE A 4 -1.18 -5.88 -0.68
CA ILE A 4 -0.33 -4.70 -0.83
C ILE A 4 -0.95 -3.65 -1.74
N VAL A 5 -1.65 -4.07 -2.80
CA VAL A 5 -2.22 -3.20 -3.83
C VAL A 5 -3.75 -3.18 -3.80
N ASP A 6 -4.34 -3.59 -2.69
CA ASP A 6 -5.75 -3.50 -2.41
C ASP A 6 -6.01 -2.32 -1.46
N ASP A 7 -6.51 -1.22 -1.99
CA ASP A 7 -6.75 -0.01 -1.19
C ASP A 7 -8.08 -0.07 -0.43
N TYR A 8 -9.03 -0.85 -0.88
CA TYR A 8 -10.35 -0.90 -0.24
C TYR A 8 -10.40 -1.76 1.02
N HIS A 9 -9.51 -2.79 1.19
CA HIS A 9 -9.49 -3.56 2.44
C HIS A 9 -9.15 -2.69 3.65
N PHE A 10 -8.30 -1.67 3.46
CA PHE A 10 -7.81 -0.83 4.56
C PHE A 10 -8.93 -0.25 5.42
N VAL A 11 -9.98 0.26 4.79
CA VAL A 11 -11.09 0.92 5.49
C VAL A 11 -12.02 -0.05 6.23
N PHE A 12 -11.96 -1.33 5.92
CA PHE A 12 -12.74 -2.38 6.55
C PHE A 12 -11.93 -3.18 7.56
N THR A 13 -10.76 -3.66 7.16
CA THR A 13 -9.88 -4.51 7.98
C THR A 13 -9.28 -3.71 9.14
N HIS A 14 -8.79 -2.48 8.87
CA HIS A 14 -8.10 -1.65 9.87
C HIS A 14 -9.00 -0.58 10.51
N THR A 15 -10.27 -0.86 10.72
CA THR A 15 -11.21 0.10 11.32
C THR A 15 -10.75 0.54 12.71
N ALA A 16 -10.28 -0.39 13.55
CA ALA A 16 -9.77 -0.08 14.89
C ALA A 16 -8.58 0.88 14.85
N PHE A 17 -7.64 0.67 13.91
CA PHE A 17 -6.52 1.59 13.69
C PHE A 17 -7.00 2.98 13.25
N ILE A 18 -7.93 3.07 12.30
CA ILE A 18 -8.48 4.34 11.82
C ILE A 18 -9.14 5.12 12.97
N ASP A 19 -9.93 4.45 13.79
CA ASP A 19 -10.62 5.07 14.94
C ASP A 19 -9.63 5.49 16.03
N LEU A 20 -8.59 4.69 16.29
CA LEU A 20 -7.50 5.02 17.20
C LEU A 20 -6.75 6.29 16.73
N GLN A 21 -6.38 6.33 15.45
CA GLN A 21 -5.70 7.49 14.87
C GLN A 21 -6.58 8.74 14.88
N ALA A 22 -7.86 8.61 14.58
CA ALA A 22 -8.80 9.73 14.63
C ALA A 22 -8.97 10.29 16.05
N LYS A 23 -8.87 9.43 17.07
CA LYS A 23 -9.07 9.82 18.48
C LYS A 23 -7.79 10.30 19.16
N TYR A 24 -6.65 9.71 18.83
CA TYR A 24 -5.38 9.87 19.55
C TYR A 24 -4.19 10.22 18.65
N GLY A 25 -4.41 10.54 17.39
CA GLY A 25 -3.34 10.71 16.40
C GLY A 25 -2.25 11.69 16.83
N ASP A 26 -2.60 12.78 17.47
CA ASP A 26 -1.64 13.77 17.99
C ASP A 26 -0.74 13.21 19.10
N GLN A 27 -1.23 12.23 19.87
CA GLN A 27 -0.50 11.60 20.97
C GLN A 27 0.35 10.41 20.50
N THR A 28 -0.01 9.79 19.38
CA THR A 28 0.66 8.61 18.85
C THR A 28 1.79 8.92 17.87
N GLY A 29 2.07 10.20 17.63
CA GLY A 29 3.10 10.64 16.68
C GLY A 29 2.76 10.20 15.26
N ASN A 30 2.00 11.05 14.59
CA ASN A 30 1.62 10.79 13.20
C ASN A 30 2.76 11.23 12.28
N PHE A 31 3.72 10.35 11.98
CA PHE A 31 4.86 10.63 11.13
C PHE A 31 4.49 10.77 9.64
N GLY A 32 3.40 11.49 9.35
CA GLY A 32 2.98 11.76 7.97
C GLY A 32 2.32 10.59 7.24
N LEU A 33 2.17 9.44 7.88
CA LEU A 33 1.49 8.29 7.26
C LEU A 33 0.00 8.54 7.08
N HIS A 34 -0.61 9.36 7.95
CA HIS A 34 -1.99 9.80 7.80
C HIS A 34 -2.13 11.23 8.33
N PRO A 35 -2.69 12.16 7.55
CA PRO A 35 -3.02 13.48 8.06
C PRO A 35 -4.02 13.31 9.22
N GLY A 36 -3.76 14.00 10.34
CA GLY A 36 -4.70 14.05 11.44
C GLY A 36 -6.07 14.48 10.95
N GLY A 37 -7.11 13.88 11.49
CA GLY A 37 -8.49 14.14 11.06
C GLY A 37 -9.45 13.15 11.71
N ASN A 38 -10.75 13.35 11.53
CA ASN A 38 -11.72 12.37 11.98
C ASN A 38 -11.70 11.12 11.06
N ALA A 39 -12.23 10.00 11.56
CA ALA A 39 -12.24 8.73 10.83
C ALA A 39 -12.88 8.83 9.43
N SER A 40 -13.89 9.69 9.25
CA SER A 40 -14.52 9.91 7.94
C SER A 40 -13.57 10.55 6.94
N GLU A 41 -12.79 11.55 7.37
CA GLU A 41 -11.80 12.21 6.48
C GLU A 41 -10.65 11.26 6.13
N MET A 42 -10.19 10.44 7.05
CA MET A 42 -9.18 9.42 6.79
C MET A 42 -9.67 8.38 5.77
N ARG A 43 -10.92 7.92 5.91
CA ARG A 43 -11.54 7.00 4.94
C ARG A 43 -11.65 7.64 3.55
N LYS A 44 -12.12 8.89 3.46
CA LYS A 44 -12.22 9.63 2.19
C LYS A 44 -10.86 9.85 1.54
N ALA A 45 -9.82 10.12 2.32
CA ALA A 45 -8.47 10.35 1.81
C ALA A 45 -7.90 9.10 1.12
N ARG A 46 -8.32 7.89 1.51
CA ARG A 46 -7.91 6.63 0.89
C ARG A 46 -8.44 6.45 -0.53
N TYR A 47 -9.62 6.96 -0.85
CA TYR A 47 -10.21 6.86 -2.20
C TYR A 47 -9.69 7.93 -3.17
N ARG A 48 -8.43 8.33 -3.02
CA ARG A 48 -7.76 9.31 -3.88
C ARG A 48 -6.55 8.69 -4.54
N GLY A 49 -6.22 9.22 -5.72
CA GLY A 49 -5.12 8.70 -6.52
C GLY A 49 -5.57 7.66 -7.52
N ASN A 50 -4.69 6.77 -7.89
CA ASN A 50 -4.92 5.77 -8.91
C ASN A 50 -4.42 4.40 -8.46
N VAL A 51 -4.93 3.37 -9.12
CA VAL A 51 -4.31 2.04 -9.18
C VAL A 51 -3.77 1.81 -10.58
N TRP A 52 -2.64 1.16 -10.67
CA TRP A 52 -1.95 0.82 -11.92
C TRP A 52 -1.66 -0.66 -11.94
N GLY A 53 -2.06 -1.34 -13.01
CA GLY A 53 -1.72 -2.73 -13.26
C GLY A 53 -0.94 -2.84 -14.57
N THR A 54 0.29 -3.37 -14.53
CA THR A 54 1.16 -3.45 -15.72
C THR A 54 1.00 -4.77 -16.48
N ASP A 55 1.40 -4.79 -17.72
CA ASP A 55 1.39 -6.02 -18.54
C ASP A 55 2.34 -7.09 -17.95
N GLN A 56 3.33 -6.71 -17.16
CA GLN A 56 4.27 -7.63 -16.51
C GLN A 56 3.77 -8.13 -15.14
N GLY A 57 2.54 -7.80 -14.75
CA GLY A 57 1.94 -8.25 -13.49
C GLY A 57 2.30 -7.43 -12.27
N HIS A 58 2.99 -6.29 -12.45
CA HIS A 58 3.21 -5.36 -11.35
C HIS A 58 1.95 -4.56 -11.04
N GLY A 59 1.83 -4.11 -9.81
CA GLY A 59 0.74 -3.25 -9.38
C GLY A 59 1.26 -2.05 -8.59
N MET A 60 0.60 -0.91 -8.67
CA MET A 60 0.92 0.27 -7.90
C MET A 60 -0.33 1.01 -7.45
N LEU A 61 -0.30 1.52 -6.24
CA LEU A 61 -1.23 2.51 -5.70
C LEU A 61 -0.49 3.82 -5.54
N ASP A 62 -0.98 4.89 -6.12
CA ASP A 62 -0.41 6.21 -5.95
C ASP A 62 -1.46 7.25 -5.57
N ALA A 63 -1.06 8.25 -4.81
CA ALA A 63 -1.86 9.43 -4.55
C ALA A 63 -0.94 10.60 -4.18
N PRO A 64 -1.10 11.77 -4.82
CA PRO A 64 -0.36 12.94 -4.41
C PRO A 64 -0.81 13.42 -3.04
N ALA A 65 0.09 14.06 -2.29
CA ALA A 65 -0.27 14.68 -1.03
C ALA A 65 -1.35 15.76 -1.23
N LEU A 66 -2.29 15.85 -0.29
CA LEU A 66 -3.38 16.84 -0.30
C LEU A 66 -2.88 18.26 -0.12
N SER A 67 -1.93 18.41 0.80
CA SER A 67 -1.21 19.64 1.08
C SER A 67 0.24 19.28 1.36
N THR A 68 1.14 20.10 0.90
CA THR A 68 2.56 19.99 1.20
C THR A 68 2.95 20.77 2.46
N ASP A 69 2.08 21.64 2.94
CA ASP A 69 2.35 22.55 4.07
C ASP A 69 2.72 21.81 5.34
N GLN A 70 2.03 20.70 5.64
CA GLN A 70 2.31 19.88 6.82
C GLN A 70 3.74 19.30 6.83
N PHE A 71 4.31 19.04 5.66
CA PHE A 71 5.68 18.55 5.52
C PHE A 71 6.67 19.69 5.67
N LEU A 72 6.43 20.82 5.01
CA LEU A 72 7.33 21.97 4.99
C LEU A 72 7.34 22.74 6.33
N ASN A 73 6.22 22.78 7.03
CA ASN A 73 6.07 23.45 8.33
C ASN A 73 6.14 22.49 9.53
N GLY A 74 6.36 21.19 9.28
CA GLY A 74 6.46 20.17 10.31
C GLY A 74 7.87 20.08 10.93
N PRO A 75 8.07 19.13 11.86
CA PRO A 75 9.34 18.94 12.57
C PRO A 75 10.55 18.73 11.66
N PHE A 76 10.35 18.17 10.47
CA PHE A 76 11.38 17.90 9.48
C PHE A 76 11.32 18.84 8.27
N GLY A 77 10.74 20.04 8.44
CA GLY A 77 10.54 21.00 7.35
C GLY A 77 11.81 21.33 6.57
N ALA A 78 12.94 21.52 7.26
CA ALA A 78 14.22 21.77 6.62
C ALA A 78 14.71 20.61 5.71
N HIS A 79 14.40 19.36 6.07
CA HIS A 79 14.66 18.18 5.24
C HIS A 79 13.75 18.19 4.01
N TYR A 80 12.46 18.37 4.20
CA TYR A 80 11.51 18.41 3.08
C TYR A 80 11.72 19.60 2.14
N GLN A 81 12.21 20.74 2.65
CA GLN A 81 12.58 21.87 1.83
C GLN A 81 13.71 21.51 0.85
N LYS A 82 14.74 20.76 1.29
CA LYS A 82 15.80 20.26 0.40
C LYS A 82 15.27 19.27 -0.64
N VAL A 83 14.32 18.41 -0.25
CA VAL A 83 13.65 17.51 -1.21
C VAL A 83 12.90 18.31 -2.26
N LEU A 84 12.12 19.30 -1.85
CA LEU A 84 11.39 20.20 -2.75
C LEU A 84 12.32 20.92 -3.74
N GLU A 85 13.46 21.46 -3.26
CA GLU A 85 14.46 22.11 -4.10
C GLU A 85 15.06 21.15 -5.14
N ASN A 86 15.24 19.89 -4.81
CA ASN A 86 15.81 18.88 -5.70
C ASN A 86 14.83 18.38 -6.77
N VAL A 87 13.55 18.20 -6.41
CA VAL A 87 12.57 17.56 -7.32
C VAL A 87 11.61 18.55 -7.97
N GLY A 88 11.46 19.75 -7.40
CA GLY A 88 10.49 20.76 -7.85
C GLY A 88 9.09 20.54 -7.28
N ALA A 89 8.24 21.57 -7.36
CA ALA A 89 6.94 21.61 -6.69
C ALA A 89 5.94 20.57 -7.25
N ASP A 90 5.99 20.30 -8.53
CA ASP A 90 5.06 19.36 -9.17
C ASP A 90 5.36 17.91 -8.78
N GLU A 91 6.63 17.53 -8.67
CA GLU A 91 7.04 16.20 -8.24
C GLU A 91 6.97 16.05 -6.72
N PHE A 92 7.21 17.11 -5.97
CA PHE A 92 7.24 17.06 -4.51
C PHE A 92 5.96 16.50 -3.90
N LYS A 93 4.79 16.88 -4.43
CA LYS A 93 3.49 16.37 -3.95
C LYS A 93 3.35 14.84 -4.11
N TRP A 94 4.00 14.27 -5.12
CA TRP A 94 4.03 12.81 -5.34
C TRP A 94 5.04 12.12 -4.42
N VAL A 95 6.23 12.71 -4.26
CA VAL A 95 7.30 12.19 -3.39
C VAL A 95 6.83 12.08 -1.93
N VAL A 96 6.09 13.09 -1.44
CA VAL A 96 5.53 13.09 -0.07
C VAL A 96 4.11 12.53 -0.01
N GLY A 97 3.60 12.06 -1.13
CA GLY A 97 2.33 11.39 -1.27
C GLY A 97 2.39 9.92 -0.86
N ARG A 98 1.39 9.17 -1.27
CA ARG A 98 1.33 7.73 -1.08
C ARG A 98 1.80 7.03 -2.34
N ALA A 99 2.76 6.13 -2.20
CA ALA A 99 3.15 5.17 -3.23
C ALA A 99 3.37 3.80 -2.58
N ILE A 100 2.65 2.80 -3.09
CA ILE A 100 2.73 1.41 -2.65
C ILE A 100 2.78 0.58 -3.92
N ALA A 101 3.71 -0.37 -4.01
CA ALA A 101 3.86 -1.20 -5.19
C ALA A 101 4.01 -2.68 -4.85
N SER A 102 3.43 -3.51 -5.69
CA SER A 102 3.67 -4.95 -5.75
C SER A 102 4.43 -5.26 -7.02
N ILE A 103 5.63 -5.76 -6.90
CA ILE A 103 6.49 -6.17 -8.01
C ILE A 103 6.36 -7.69 -8.15
N PHE A 104 5.79 -8.11 -9.26
CA PHE A 104 5.60 -9.52 -9.56
C PHE A 104 6.95 -10.26 -9.58
N PRO A 105 7.09 -11.47 -9.02
CA PRO A 105 6.01 -12.23 -8.40
C PRO A 105 5.87 -12.02 -6.88
N ASN A 106 6.87 -11.54 -6.16
CA ASN A 106 6.93 -11.71 -4.71
C ASN A 106 7.64 -10.59 -3.94
N LEU A 107 7.65 -9.36 -4.47
CA LEU A 107 8.23 -8.22 -3.79
C LEU A 107 7.20 -7.10 -3.64
N GLY A 108 7.14 -6.50 -2.46
CA GLY A 108 6.32 -5.34 -2.17
C GLY A 108 7.14 -4.16 -1.65
N LEU A 109 6.75 -2.97 -2.04
CA LEU A 109 7.29 -1.70 -1.56
C LEU A 109 6.16 -0.95 -0.86
N ILE A 110 6.31 -0.69 0.44
CA ILE A 110 5.32 0.03 1.24
C ILE A 110 6.06 1.03 2.10
N HIS A 111 5.90 2.32 1.81
CA HIS A 111 6.62 3.36 2.54
C HIS A 111 8.14 3.10 2.56
N GLN A 112 8.77 3.02 3.74
CA GLN A 112 10.19 2.74 3.93
C GLN A 112 10.46 1.26 4.28
N GLN A 113 9.75 0.34 3.64
CA GLN A 113 10.01 -1.08 3.78
C GLN A 113 9.92 -1.82 2.45
N ILE A 114 10.75 -2.82 2.30
CA ILE A 114 10.65 -3.85 1.29
C ILE A 114 10.05 -5.08 1.95
N ARG A 115 9.11 -5.74 1.29
CA ARG A 115 8.56 -7.03 1.69
C ARG A 115 8.84 -8.06 0.64
N THR A 116 9.18 -9.25 1.09
CA THR A 116 9.23 -10.43 0.22
C THR A 116 8.37 -11.53 0.82
N TRP A 117 7.75 -12.33 -0.02
CA TRP A 117 7.02 -13.50 0.42
C TRP A 117 7.51 -14.74 -0.31
N ARG A 118 7.61 -15.82 0.44
CA ARG A 118 8.06 -17.11 -0.02
C ARG A 118 7.04 -18.18 0.36
N PRO A 119 6.39 -18.84 -0.61
CA PRO A 119 5.50 -19.95 -0.30
C PRO A 119 6.33 -21.11 0.25
N ILE A 120 5.89 -21.66 1.38
CA ILE A 120 6.51 -22.82 2.05
C ILE A 120 5.67 -24.08 1.82
N ALA A 121 4.33 -23.93 1.91
CA ALA A 121 3.34 -24.96 1.68
C ALA A 121 2.06 -24.31 1.13
N PRO A 122 1.07 -25.09 0.66
CA PRO A 122 -0.17 -24.52 0.13
C PRO A 122 -0.92 -23.59 1.08
N ASP A 123 -0.77 -23.81 2.37
CA ASP A 123 -1.40 -23.06 3.49
C ASP A 123 -0.40 -22.24 4.32
N LEU A 124 0.87 -22.15 3.89
CA LEU A 124 1.92 -21.49 4.65
C LEU A 124 2.81 -20.63 3.75
N THR A 125 2.84 -19.34 4.02
CA THR A 125 3.73 -18.37 3.35
C THR A 125 4.56 -17.63 4.39
N GLU A 126 5.88 -17.58 4.17
CA GLU A 126 6.78 -16.73 4.93
C GLU A 126 6.80 -15.33 4.35
N VAL A 127 6.63 -14.31 5.19
CA VAL A 127 6.76 -12.90 4.82
C VAL A 127 7.92 -12.30 5.58
N THR A 128 8.89 -11.75 4.85
CA THR A 128 10.02 -11.03 5.45
C THR A 128 9.87 -9.54 5.15
N ILE A 129 10.03 -8.71 6.17
CA ILE A 129 9.95 -7.25 6.10
C ILE A 129 11.33 -6.67 6.38
N TYR A 130 11.82 -5.84 5.46
CA TYR A 130 13.09 -5.13 5.53
C TYR A 130 12.80 -3.63 5.59
N PRO A 131 12.74 -3.01 6.78
CA PRO A 131 12.74 -1.56 6.87
C PRO A 131 14.10 -1.00 6.40
N PHE A 132 14.10 0.20 5.84
CA PHE A 132 15.32 0.85 5.38
C PHE A 132 15.31 2.35 5.71
N ASP A 133 16.51 2.90 5.89
CA ASP A 133 16.72 4.32 6.10
C ASP A 133 16.87 5.07 4.78
N LEU A 134 16.37 6.30 4.76
CA LEU A 134 16.62 7.21 3.63
C LEU A 134 17.99 7.88 3.80
N LYS A 135 18.89 7.60 2.87
CA LYS A 135 20.20 8.22 2.84
C LYS A 135 20.09 9.74 2.70
N GLY A 136 20.69 10.47 3.63
CA GLY A 136 20.66 11.93 3.66
C GLY A 136 19.47 12.54 4.40
N ALA A 137 18.53 11.73 4.89
CA ALA A 137 17.53 12.17 5.85
C ALA A 137 18.17 12.28 7.27
N PRO A 138 17.63 13.14 8.16
CA PRO A 138 18.07 13.17 9.56
C PRO A 138 17.85 11.83 10.26
N ASP A 139 18.73 11.48 11.23
CA ASP A 139 18.61 10.23 12.00
C ASP A 139 17.26 10.16 12.75
N GLU A 140 16.80 11.25 13.33
CA GLU A 140 15.51 11.32 14.02
C GLU A 140 14.33 11.08 13.08
N PHE A 141 14.47 11.49 11.80
CA PHE A 141 13.47 11.18 10.78
C PHE A 141 13.41 9.67 10.53
N ASN A 142 14.55 9.03 10.26
CA ASN A 142 14.63 7.59 10.02
C ASN A 142 14.14 6.78 11.21
N GLN A 143 14.54 7.14 12.44
CA GLN A 143 14.05 6.52 13.67
C GLN A 143 12.53 6.67 13.83
N GLY A 144 12.00 7.87 13.56
CA GLY A 144 10.57 8.13 13.61
C GLY A 144 9.79 7.27 12.62
N MET A 145 10.30 7.11 11.40
CA MET A 145 9.71 6.26 10.39
C MET A 145 9.78 4.78 10.78
N LEU A 146 10.90 4.31 11.33
CA LEU A 146 11.03 2.93 11.83
C LEU A 146 10.00 2.65 12.93
N HIS A 147 9.87 3.53 13.92
CA HIS A 147 8.86 3.38 14.97
C HIS A 147 7.42 3.38 14.43
N ALA A 148 7.13 4.18 13.39
CA ALA A 148 5.83 4.15 12.74
C ALA A 148 5.57 2.81 12.04
N GLN A 149 6.59 2.24 11.39
CA GLN A 149 6.53 0.92 10.77
C GLN A 149 6.29 -0.18 11.83
N GLU A 150 7.04 -0.19 12.92
CA GLU A 150 6.88 -1.14 14.01
C GLU A 150 5.48 -1.06 14.62
N ARG A 151 4.97 0.14 14.86
CA ARG A 151 3.65 0.35 15.44
C ARG A 151 2.52 -0.19 14.60
N PHE A 152 2.64 -0.19 13.30
CA PHE A 152 1.60 -0.72 12.40
C PHE A 152 1.86 -2.18 12.02
N TYR A 153 3.10 -2.52 11.63
CA TYR A 153 3.42 -3.79 10.96
C TYR A 153 4.11 -4.84 11.83
N ALA A 154 4.50 -4.52 13.07
CA ALA A 154 5.04 -5.54 13.97
C ALA A 154 3.96 -6.55 14.40
N PRO A 155 4.33 -7.73 14.90
CA PRO A 155 3.39 -8.75 15.37
C PRO A 155 2.40 -8.27 16.45
N SER A 156 2.78 -7.25 17.22
CA SER A 156 1.92 -6.57 18.19
C SER A 156 1.49 -5.18 17.73
N GLY A 157 1.62 -4.89 16.45
CA GLY A 157 1.21 -3.62 15.85
C GLY A 157 -0.31 -3.50 15.68
N HIS A 158 -0.74 -2.34 15.22
CA HIS A 158 -2.17 -2.04 15.09
C HIS A 158 -2.79 -2.49 13.75
N GLY A 159 -2.00 -2.94 12.78
CA GLY A 159 -2.49 -3.29 11.45
C GLY A 159 -2.14 -4.71 11.01
N ALA A 160 -0.90 -5.15 11.15
CA ALA A 160 -0.51 -6.47 10.66
C ALA A 160 -1.28 -7.64 11.30
N PRO A 161 -1.65 -7.64 12.60
CA PRO A 161 -2.48 -8.72 13.15
C PRO A 161 -3.83 -8.85 12.47
N ASP A 162 -4.46 -7.75 12.10
CA ASP A 162 -5.74 -7.77 11.36
C ASP A 162 -5.57 -8.41 9.98
N ASP A 163 -4.49 -8.07 9.26
CA ASP A 163 -4.16 -8.67 7.96
C ASP A 163 -3.92 -10.18 8.09
N VAL A 164 -3.17 -10.61 9.10
CA VAL A 164 -2.85 -12.04 9.32
C VAL A 164 -4.13 -12.84 9.59
N GLU A 165 -5.06 -12.30 10.38
CA GLU A 165 -6.35 -12.93 10.62
C GLU A 165 -7.18 -13.04 9.32
N MET A 166 -7.15 -11.98 8.49
CA MET A 166 -7.82 -12.01 7.19
C MET A 166 -7.19 -13.04 6.24
N PHE A 167 -5.87 -13.20 6.25
CA PHE A 167 -5.22 -14.24 5.44
C PHE A 167 -5.62 -15.64 5.88
N ALA A 168 -5.67 -15.91 7.19
CA ALA A 168 -6.14 -17.19 7.73
C ALA A 168 -7.61 -17.45 7.36
N SER A 169 -8.46 -16.45 7.50
CA SER A 169 -9.88 -16.54 7.11
C SER A 169 -10.05 -16.80 5.61
N ASN A 170 -9.26 -16.12 4.76
CA ASN A 170 -9.28 -16.37 3.31
C ASN A 170 -8.83 -17.79 2.98
N GLN A 171 -7.80 -18.31 3.65
CA GLN A 171 -7.33 -19.69 3.44
C GLN A 171 -8.46 -20.69 3.78
N HIS A 172 -9.16 -20.51 4.89
CA HIS A 172 -10.32 -21.35 5.24
C HIS A 172 -11.46 -21.21 4.22
N GLY A 173 -11.69 -19.99 3.70
CA GLY A 173 -12.68 -19.75 2.66
C GLY A 173 -12.37 -20.47 1.35
N LEU A 174 -11.10 -20.55 0.97
CA LEU A 174 -10.63 -21.25 -0.23
C LEU A 174 -10.75 -22.78 -0.13
N ASP A 175 -10.83 -23.35 1.07
CA ASP A 175 -11.15 -24.76 1.29
C ASP A 175 -12.62 -25.10 0.95
N GLY A 176 -13.49 -24.08 0.91
CA GLY A 176 -14.87 -24.21 0.48
C GLY A 176 -14.97 -24.45 -1.03
N ARG A 177 -15.80 -25.43 -1.44
CA ARG A 177 -15.99 -25.80 -2.83
C ARG A 177 -17.36 -25.41 -3.40
N SER A 178 -18.03 -24.48 -2.75
CA SER A 178 -19.35 -23.99 -3.18
C SER A 178 -19.30 -22.91 -4.24
N VAL A 179 -18.12 -22.31 -4.47
CA VAL A 179 -17.89 -21.26 -5.46
C VAL A 179 -16.65 -21.64 -6.29
N ASP A 180 -16.84 -21.82 -7.59
CA ASP A 180 -15.78 -22.25 -8.49
C ASP A 180 -14.85 -21.10 -8.91
N TRP A 181 -15.32 -19.84 -8.85
CA TRP A 181 -14.62 -18.68 -9.37
C TRP A 181 -14.70 -17.50 -8.41
N LEU A 182 -13.57 -16.83 -8.23
CA LEU A 182 -13.49 -15.51 -7.60
C LEU A 182 -13.49 -14.46 -8.71
N LEU A 183 -14.37 -13.46 -8.58
CA LEU A 183 -14.50 -12.38 -9.56
C LEU A 183 -13.58 -11.22 -9.17
N LEU A 184 -12.76 -10.77 -10.12
CA LEU A 184 -11.94 -9.56 -10.04
C LEU A 184 -12.49 -8.51 -11.02
N GLU A 185 -13.76 -8.14 -10.84
CA GLU A 185 -14.51 -7.33 -11.80
C GLU A 185 -14.55 -5.84 -11.46
N ARG A 186 -14.15 -5.47 -10.24
CA ARG A 186 -14.23 -4.07 -9.80
C ARG A 186 -13.34 -3.18 -10.65
N GLY A 187 -13.96 -2.20 -11.31
CA GLY A 187 -13.29 -1.24 -12.18
C GLY A 187 -13.11 -1.70 -13.63
N VAL A 188 -13.46 -2.94 -14.00
CA VAL A 188 -13.20 -3.46 -15.34
C VAL A 188 -13.80 -2.59 -16.47
N ASP A 189 -14.97 -1.99 -16.25
CA ASP A 189 -15.64 -1.14 -17.24
C ASP A 189 -15.15 0.32 -17.23
N THR A 190 -14.36 0.72 -16.23
CA THR A 190 -13.91 2.10 -16.02
C THR A 190 -12.41 2.26 -16.06
N ASP A 191 -11.66 1.17 -16.06
CA ASP A 191 -10.21 1.21 -16.14
C ASP A 191 -9.75 1.63 -17.53
N GLU A 192 -8.79 2.54 -17.58
CA GLU A 192 -8.24 3.09 -18.81
C GLU A 192 -7.00 2.32 -19.23
N LYS A 193 -7.03 1.71 -20.41
CA LYS A 193 -5.84 1.14 -21.00
C LYS A 193 -4.91 2.25 -21.51
N GLN A 194 -3.67 2.21 -21.07
CA GLN A 194 -2.64 3.17 -21.46
C GLN A 194 -1.93 2.73 -22.75
N PRO A 195 -1.24 3.66 -23.44
CA PRO A 195 -0.51 3.34 -24.69
C PRO A 195 0.60 2.29 -24.55
N ASP A 196 1.19 2.17 -23.36
CA ASP A 196 2.22 1.18 -23.02
C ASP A 196 1.65 -0.22 -22.68
N GLY A 197 0.33 -0.35 -22.65
CA GLY A 197 -0.36 -1.59 -22.32
C GLY A 197 -0.84 -1.69 -20.87
N ASP A 198 -0.39 -0.80 -20.01
CA ASP A 198 -0.80 -0.75 -18.61
C ASP A 198 -2.26 -0.36 -18.44
N TYR A 199 -2.82 -0.61 -17.28
CA TYR A 199 -4.19 -0.20 -16.91
C TYR A 199 -4.13 0.75 -15.74
N ARG A 200 -4.86 1.84 -15.85
CA ARG A 200 -5.07 2.81 -14.80
C ARG A 200 -6.52 2.79 -14.36
N GLY A 201 -6.75 2.63 -13.06
CA GLY A 201 -8.09 2.59 -12.48
C GLY A 201 -8.28 3.52 -11.30
N GLN A 202 -9.51 3.62 -10.84
CA GLN A 202 -9.88 4.29 -9.60
C GLN A 202 -9.29 3.54 -8.40
N PRO A 203 -9.10 4.17 -7.22
CA PRO A 203 -8.47 3.53 -6.05
C PRO A 203 -9.10 2.21 -5.61
N SER A 204 -10.38 2.00 -5.88
CA SER A 204 -11.08 0.75 -5.57
C SER A 204 -11.07 -0.28 -6.71
N SER A 205 -10.41 0.00 -7.84
CA SER A 205 -10.30 -0.94 -8.94
C SER A 205 -9.38 -2.12 -8.60
N GLU A 206 -9.67 -3.26 -9.19
CA GLU A 206 -8.84 -4.49 -9.12
C GLU A 206 -7.90 -4.63 -10.33
N ALA A 207 -7.51 -3.52 -10.96
CA ALA A 207 -6.56 -3.53 -12.08
C ALA A 207 -5.23 -4.20 -11.72
N CYS A 208 -4.72 -3.95 -10.51
CA CYS A 208 -3.49 -4.57 -10.00
C CYS A 208 -3.63 -6.09 -9.88
N GLN A 209 -4.73 -6.57 -9.29
CA GLN A 209 -5.00 -7.99 -9.08
C GLN A 209 -5.18 -8.70 -10.42
N ARG A 210 -5.96 -8.10 -11.34
CA ARG A 210 -6.12 -8.63 -12.71
C ARG A 210 -4.80 -8.71 -13.47
N SER A 211 -3.93 -7.72 -13.29
CA SER A 211 -2.59 -7.70 -13.90
C SER A 211 -1.72 -8.84 -13.39
N PHE A 212 -1.66 -9.01 -12.07
CA PHE A 212 -0.93 -10.10 -11.43
C PHE A 212 -1.36 -11.48 -11.95
N TRP A 213 -2.66 -11.75 -11.96
CA TRP A 213 -3.20 -13.04 -12.38
C TRP A 213 -3.07 -13.30 -13.88
N ARG A 214 -3.14 -12.26 -14.72
CA ARG A 214 -2.83 -12.38 -16.16
C ARG A 214 -1.39 -12.82 -16.39
N GLN A 215 -0.45 -12.17 -15.71
CA GLN A 215 0.97 -12.52 -15.85
C GLN A 215 1.25 -13.93 -15.31
N TRP A 216 0.69 -14.27 -14.16
CA TRP A 216 0.80 -15.64 -13.64
C TRP A 216 0.29 -16.66 -14.64
N ARG A 217 -0.89 -16.48 -15.19
CA ARG A 217 -1.46 -17.37 -16.22
C ARG A 217 -0.55 -17.47 -17.44
N ASN A 218 -0.06 -16.34 -17.95
CA ASN A 218 0.83 -16.32 -19.13
C ASN A 218 2.09 -17.15 -18.89
N LEU A 219 2.70 -17.05 -17.71
CA LEU A 219 3.90 -17.83 -17.37
C LEU A 219 3.59 -19.33 -17.18
N MET A 220 2.46 -19.65 -16.57
CA MET A 220 2.06 -21.05 -16.35
C MET A 220 1.63 -21.74 -17.64
N SER A 221 1.12 -21.03 -18.63
CA SER A 221 0.71 -21.57 -19.95
C SER A 221 1.82 -21.52 -21.00
N ALA A 222 2.96 -20.92 -20.72
CA ALA A 222 4.07 -20.78 -21.70
C ALA A 222 4.83 -22.08 -21.99
N GLY A 223 4.43 -23.19 -21.40
CA GLY A 223 5.02 -24.51 -21.59
C GLY A 223 4.11 -25.54 -22.32
N GLU A 224 2.91 -25.09 -22.70
CA GLU A 224 1.99 -25.86 -23.53
C GLU A 224 2.11 -25.47 -25.03
#